data_7fa735b6861be086cd4e97382552017a
#
_entry.id   7fa735b6861be086cd4e97382552017a
#
_cell.length_a   1.000
_cell.length_b   1.000
_cell.length_c   1.000
_cell.angle_alpha   90.00
_cell.angle_beta   90.00
_cell.angle_gamma   90.00
#
_symmetry.space_group_name_H-M   'P 1'
#
loop_
_entity.id
_entity.type
_entity.pdbx_description
1 polymer ?
#
loop_
_entity_poly.entity_id
_entity_poly.type
_entity_poly.pdbx_seq_one_letter_code
_entity_poly.pdbx_strand_id
1 'polypeptide(L)'
;MQIGNLSVENPLFLAPMAGVTDWAFRTVCARLGAGVTVTEMVSSRALVYKDQKTAKLLRKNEGSLCGAQIFGNDPEIMAQGARLALEISGCDFLDINMGCPMPKIANSGDGSGLMRTPELAQKIVEAVVKAVNVPVTVKCRLGWDKGSINGLEFTKRMEDAGAAMVTVHGRTRSQLYSGVADWDMIRKVKAQLSIPVIANGDITGPEAALRCAKWTGADGLMIGRSCFGDPWVFQQVKAAMAGEEIPQRPVLKDRIAVAVEQFQLAEQDHGEHVACLEARKHFAWYLRGVSHSGFYKQQISSLTTMEDIYRVAKEISRDLQ
;
A
#
# COMPACT_ATOMS: atom_id res chain seq x y z
N MET A 1 10.72 8.70 -12.80
CA MET A 1 9.93 9.87 -12.40
C MET A 1 10.54 10.52 -11.16
N GLN A 2 10.10 11.74 -10.78
CA GLN A 2 10.59 12.42 -9.59
C GLN A 2 9.44 12.57 -8.57
N ILE A 3 9.73 12.37 -7.29
CA ILE A 3 8.84 12.74 -6.16
C ILE A 3 9.57 13.84 -5.38
N GLY A 4 9.27 15.10 -5.66
CA GLY A 4 10.09 16.20 -5.16
C GLY A 4 11.54 16.04 -5.61
N ASN A 5 12.47 15.90 -4.65
CA ASN A 5 13.90 15.69 -4.90
C ASN A 5 14.32 14.21 -5.00
N LEU A 6 13.38 13.26 -4.86
CA LEU A 6 13.67 11.82 -4.93
C LEU A 6 13.53 11.30 -6.36
N SER A 7 14.54 10.61 -6.87
CA SER A 7 14.48 9.90 -8.15
C SER A 7 13.86 8.51 -7.98
N VAL A 8 12.84 8.20 -8.77
CA VAL A 8 12.15 6.91 -8.78
C VAL A 8 12.39 6.24 -10.12
N GLU A 9 13.30 5.27 -10.18
CA GLU A 9 13.61 4.53 -11.39
C GLU A 9 12.52 3.53 -11.75
N ASN A 10 11.96 2.85 -10.74
CA ASN A 10 10.88 1.87 -10.89
C ASN A 10 9.58 2.38 -10.23
N PRO A 11 8.65 2.98 -11.01
CA PRO A 11 7.43 3.58 -10.47
C PRO A 11 6.30 2.55 -10.24
N LEU A 12 6.66 1.38 -9.71
CA LEU A 12 5.72 0.36 -9.24
C LEU A 12 5.61 0.41 -7.72
N PHE A 13 4.45 0.78 -7.24
CA PHE A 13 4.17 1.00 -5.83
C PHE A 13 3.42 -0.18 -5.22
N LEU A 14 3.82 -0.61 -4.03
CA LEU A 14 2.98 -1.44 -3.17
C LEU A 14 2.01 -0.54 -2.41
N ALA A 15 0.71 -0.81 -2.54
CA ALA A 15 -0.31 -0.06 -1.81
C ALA A 15 -0.24 -0.31 -0.29
N PRO A 16 -0.34 0.73 0.55
CA PRO A 16 -0.49 0.56 2.00
C PRO A 16 -1.84 -0.09 2.32
N MET A 17 -1.83 -1.21 3.04
CA MET A 17 -3.03 -1.98 3.41
C MET A 17 -2.91 -2.45 4.87
N ALA A 18 -3.68 -1.82 5.76
CA ALA A 18 -3.66 -2.10 7.19
C ALA A 18 -3.88 -3.59 7.50
N GLY A 19 -3.02 -4.16 8.32
CA GLY A 19 -2.98 -5.57 8.65
C GLY A 19 -2.51 -6.49 7.52
N VAL A 20 -1.89 -5.96 6.47
CA VAL A 20 -1.42 -6.73 5.31
C VAL A 20 0.00 -6.36 4.90
N THR A 21 0.27 -5.07 4.74
CA THR A 21 1.57 -4.58 4.27
C THR A 21 2.47 -4.20 5.44
N ASP A 22 2.64 -5.15 6.36
CA ASP A 22 3.62 -5.10 7.43
C ASP A 22 5.05 -5.00 6.87
N TRP A 23 6.02 -4.81 7.75
CA TRP A 23 7.42 -4.69 7.34
C TRP A 23 7.92 -5.93 6.58
N ALA A 24 7.54 -7.14 7.01
CA ALA A 24 7.96 -8.39 6.39
C ALA A 24 7.44 -8.52 4.96
N PHE A 25 6.15 -8.26 4.74
CA PHE A 25 5.56 -8.34 3.41
C PHE A 25 6.07 -7.23 2.48
N ARG A 26 6.28 -6.00 2.98
CA ARG A 26 6.93 -4.93 2.19
C ARG A 26 8.33 -5.32 1.76
N THR A 27 9.12 -5.95 2.66
CA THR A 27 10.47 -6.43 2.35
C THR A 27 10.46 -7.48 1.23
N VAL A 28 9.54 -8.44 1.29
CA VAL A 28 9.37 -9.45 0.23
C VAL A 28 8.95 -8.80 -1.09
N CYS A 29 7.98 -7.89 -1.09
CA CYS A 29 7.53 -7.20 -2.29
C CYS A 29 8.63 -6.33 -2.92
N ALA A 30 9.42 -5.61 -2.11
CA ALA A 30 10.55 -4.79 -2.57
C ALA A 30 11.59 -5.66 -3.29
N ARG A 31 11.99 -6.77 -2.67
CA ARG A 31 12.92 -7.74 -3.28
C ARG A 31 12.38 -8.32 -4.59
N LEU A 32 11.07 -8.50 -4.72
CA LEU A 32 10.40 -9.02 -5.91
C LEU A 32 9.96 -7.94 -6.88
N GLY A 33 10.48 -6.72 -6.77
CA GLY A 33 10.38 -5.69 -7.80
C GLY A 33 9.40 -4.55 -7.53
N ALA A 34 8.85 -4.41 -6.33
CA ALA A 34 8.20 -3.16 -5.95
C ALA A 34 9.26 -2.07 -5.77
N GLY A 35 9.22 -1.03 -6.60
CA GLY A 35 10.21 0.06 -6.55
C GLY A 35 9.96 1.05 -5.42
N VAL A 36 8.71 1.15 -4.97
CA VAL A 36 8.28 2.02 -3.87
C VAL A 36 7.31 1.28 -2.97
N THR A 37 7.53 1.36 -1.68
CA THR A 37 6.61 0.85 -0.65
C THR A 37 6.11 1.99 0.23
N VAL A 38 5.01 1.75 0.92
CA VAL A 38 4.46 2.69 1.91
C VAL A 38 4.09 1.89 3.16
N THR A 39 4.42 2.40 4.33
CA THR A 39 4.08 1.73 5.60
C THR A 39 2.56 1.60 5.77
N GLU A 40 2.13 0.77 6.68
CA GLU A 40 0.75 0.83 7.15
C GLU A 40 0.45 2.22 7.71
N MET A 41 -0.80 2.65 7.61
CA MET A 41 -1.19 3.97 8.07
C MET A 41 -1.20 4.07 9.60
N VAL A 42 -0.61 5.11 10.15
CA VAL A 42 -0.58 5.38 11.58
C VAL A 42 -1.31 6.67 11.94
N SER A 43 -1.96 6.69 13.09
CA SER A 43 -2.62 7.88 13.60
C SER A 43 -1.58 8.90 14.07
N SER A 44 -1.58 10.11 13.49
CA SER A 44 -0.73 11.21 13.95
C SER A 44 -1.00 11.56 15.41
N ARG A 45 -2.26 11.49 15.84
CA ARG A 45 -2.65 11.70 17.23
C ARG A 45 -2.04 10.64 18.15
N ALA A 46 -2.06 9.35 17.75
CA ALA A 46 -1.45 8.29 18.54
C ALA A 46 0.07 8.46 18.69
N LEU A 47 0.76 8.92 17.63
CA LEU A 47 2.19 9.24 17.68
C LEU A 47 2.49 10.39 18.66
N VAL A 48 1.72 11.47 18.58
CA VAL A 48 1.86 12.64 19.49
C VAL A 48 1.66 12.21 20.95
N TYR A 49 0.73 11.30 21.22
CA TYR A 49 0.50 10.73 22.55
C TYR A 49 1.40 9.54 22.89
N LYS A 50 2.48 9.28 22.10
CA LYS A 50 3.54 8.29 22.35
C LYS A 50 3.05 6.84 22.43
N ASP A 51 2.08 6.45 21.61
CA ASP A 51 1.65 5.05 21.49
C ASP A 51 2.75 4.21 20.81
N GLN A 52 3.40 3.37 21.60
CA GLN A 52 4.51 2.50 21.18
C GLN A 52 4.08 1.44 20.16
N LYS A 53 2.82 0.98 20.20
CA LYS A 53 2.32 -0.03 19.24
C LYS A 53 2.18 0.57 17.84
N THR A 54 1.70 1.80 17.77
CA THR A 54 1.57 2.55 16.52
C THR A 54 2.94 2.85 15.90
N ALA A 55 3.94 3.19 16.72
CA ALA A 55 5.29 3.48 16.24
C ALA A 55 5.95 2.30 15.50
N LYS A 56 5.71 1.06 15.95
CA LYS A 56 6.27 -0.14 15.32
C LYS A 56 5.82 -0.34 13.85
N LEU A 57 4.64 0.14 13.48
CA LEU A 57 4.14 0.04 12.10
C LEU A 57 4.95 0.88 11.09
N LEU A 58 5.75 1.83 11.58
CA LEU A 58 6.54 2.75 10.76
C LEU A 58 7.91 2.21 10.34
N ARG A 59 8.27 0.97 10.72
CA ARG A 59 9.57 0.40 10.36
C ARG A 59 9.80 0.44 8.85
N LYS A 60 10.87 1.13 8.42
CA LYS A 60 11.31 1.18 7.02
C LYS A 60 11.81 -0.19 6.56
N ASN A 61 11.46 -0.62 5.35
CA ASN A 61 12.07 -1.78 4.69
C ASN A 61 13.23 -1.34 3.78
N GLU A 62 14.12 -2.27 3.50
CA GLU A 62 15.21 -2.10 2.55
C GLU A 62 14.78 -2.51 1.12
N GLY A 63 15.63 -2.19 0.14
CA GLY A 63 15.46 -2.64 -1.26
C GLY A 63 14.49 -1.82 -2.11
N SER A 64 13.82 -0.81 -1.54
CA SER A 64 12.95 0.14 -2.26
C SER A 64 12.91 1.49 -1.55
N LEU A 65 12.46 2.54 -2.24
CA LEU A 65 12.04 3.76 -1.55
C LEU A 65 10.84 3.45 -0.65
N CYS A 66 10.82 4.00 0.55
CA CYS A 66 9.76 3.74 1.52
C CYS A 66 9.18 5.05 2.07
N GLY A 67 7.85 5.20 1.97
CA GLY A 67 7.11 6.30 2.58
C GLY A 67 6.51 5.92 3.92
N ALA A 68 6.52 6.84 4.90
CA ALA A 68 5.75 6.70 6.12
C ALA A 68 4.33 7.22 5.90
N GLN A 69 3.29 6.41 6.12
CA GLN A 69 1.92 6.86 5.94
C GLN A 69 1.26 7.23 7.28
N ILE A 70 0.76 8.46 7.35
CA ILE A 70 0.02 8.98 8.50
C ILE A 70 -1.42 9.35 8.14
N PHE A 71 -2.30 9.40 9.13
CA PHE A 71 -3.67 9.92 8.99
C PHE A 71 -4.10 10.74 10.20
N GLY A 72 -5.03 11.64 9.98
CA GLY A 72 -5.64 12.53 10.97
C GLY A 72 -6.39 13.66 10.27
N ASN A 73 -7.13 14.46 11.05
CA ASN A 73 -7.95 15.56 10.55
C ASN A 73 -7.67 16.90 11.25
N ASP A 74 -6.59 16.98 12.01
CA ASP A 74 -6.14 18.21 12.67
C ASP A 74 -4.79 18.63 12.08
N PRO A 75 -4.66 19.81 11.45
CA PRO A 75 -3.44 20.25 10.78
C PRO A 75 -2.21 20.33 11.71
N GLU A 76 -2.39 20.78 12.96
CA GLU A 76 -1.26 20.93 13.90
C GLU A 76 -0.79 19.57 14.39
N ILE A 77 -1.71 18.67 14.76
CA ILE A 77 -1.40 17.30 15.16
C ILE A 77 -0.78 16.52 13.99
N MET A 78 -1.26 16.74 12.75
CA MET A 78 -0.68 16.13 11.56
C MET A 78 0.75 16.59 11.32
N ALA A 79 1.03 17.88 11.48
CA ALA A 79 2.39 18.43 11.37
C ALA A 79 3.34 17.87 12.43
N GLN A 80 2.88 17.76 13.69
CA GLN A 80 3.66 17.15 14.77
C GLN A 80 3.88 15.64 14.53
N GLY A 81 2.81 14.92 14.18
CA GLY A 81 2.87 13.49 13.87
C GLY A 81 3.76 13.17 12.68
N ALA A 82 3.81 14.05 11.67
CA ALA A 82 4.68 13.93 10.50
C ALA A 82 6.17 13.93 10.90
N ARG A 83 6.59 14.88 11.75
CA ARG A 83 7.97 14.93 12.26
C ARG A 83 8.31 13.67 13.04
N LEU A 84 7.44 13.25 13.97
CA LEU A 84 7.64 12.05 14.76
C LEU A 84 7.68 10.78 13.88
N ALA A 85 6.80 10.68 12.88
CA ALA A 85 6.80 9.53 11.97
C ALA A 85 8.12 9.39 11.23
N LEU A 86 8.69 10.49 10.74
CA LEU A 86 9.99 10.49 10.04
C LEU A 86 11.17 10.24 10.98
N GLU A 87 11.14 10.81 12.18
CA GLU A 87 12.16 10.57 13.21
C GLU A 87 12.23 9.08 13.59
N ILE A 88 11.06 8.44 13.79
CA ILE A 88 10.96 7.04 14.15
C ILE A 88 11.35 6.11 12.98
N SER A 89 10.87 6.41 11.77
CA SER A 89 10.99 5.51 10.63
C SER A 89 12.26 5.68 9.81
N GLY A 90 12.79 6.89 9.69
CA GLY A 90 13.83 7.22 8.71
C GLY A 90 13.38 7.02 7.26
N CYS A 91 12.06 7.06 6.97
CA CYS A 91 11.50 6.90 5.62
C CYS A 91 11.92 8.05 4.70
N ASP A 92 11.90 7.77 3.38
CA ASP A 92 12.40 8.67 2.35
C ASP A 92 11.41 9.82 2.04
N PHE A 93 10.12 9.59 2.26
CA PHE A 93 9.04 10.56 2.07
C PHE A 93 7.90 10.30 3.06
N LEU A 94 6.99 11.27 3.16
CA LEU A 94 5.78 11.15 3.98
C LEU A 94 4.56 11.03 3.08
N ASP A 95 3.66 10.10 3.36
CA ASP A 95 2.39 9.94 2.66
C ASP A 95 1.21 10.22 3.60
N ILE A 96 0.23 10.99 3.13
CA ILE A 96 -0.98 11.33 3.88
C ILE A 96 -2.14 10.48 3.36
N ASN A 97 -2.73 9.67 4.25
CA ASN A 97 -3.91 8.88 3.91
C ASN A 97 -5.17 9.75 3.88
N MET A 98 -5.73 9.92 2.68
CA MET A 98 -7.02 10.56 2.43
C MET A 98 -7.98 9.62 1.67
N GLY A 99 -7.77 8.31 1.79
CA GLY A 99 -8.51 7.31 1.01
C GLY A 99 -9.04 6.12 1.78
N CYS A 100 -8.72 5.95 3.08
CA CYS A 100 -9.19 4.84 3.89
C CYS A 100 -10.73 4.87 4.01
N PRO A 101 -11.45 3.81 3.54
CA PRO A 101 -12.90 3.83 3.52
C PRO A 101 -13.54 3.26 4.80
N MET A 102 -12.73 2.73 5.72
CA MET A 102 -13.22 2.03 6.90
C MET A 102 -14.04 2.97 7.80
N PRO A 103 -15.26 2.56 8.25
CA PRO A 103 -16.16 3.43 9.01
C PRO A 103 -15.52 4.07 10.24
N LYS A 104 -14.70 3.32 10.98
CA LYS A 104 -14.00 3.83 12.17
C LYS A 104 -13.09 5.03 11.86
N ILE A 105 -12.51 5.08 10.65
CA ILE A 105 -11.61 6.16 10.20
C ILE A 105 -12.42 7.24 9.47
N ALA A 106 -13.19 6.85 8.45
CA ALA A 106 -13.87 7.80 7.58
C ALA A 106 -15.00 8.60 8.26
N ASN A 107 -15.71 7.99 9.22
CA ASN A 107 -16.78 8.66 9.93
C ASN A 107 -16.27 9.66 10.99
N SER A 108 -15.03 9.51 11.48
CA SER A 108 -14.38 10.50 12.34
C SER A 108 -13.82 11.72 11.59
N GLY A 109 -13.96 11.75 10.27
CA GLY A 109 -13.44 12.83 9.42
C GLY A 109 -12.01 12.56 8.90
N ASP A 110 -11.41 11.43 9.25
CA ASP A 110 -10.08 11.02 8.80
C ASP A 110 -10.14 10.25 7.47
N GLY A 111 -8.99 10.01 6.86
CA GLY A 111 -8.89 9.21 5.64
C GLY A 111 -9.81 9.74 4.55
N SER A 112 -10.68 8.90 3.98
CA SER A 112 -11.63 9.35 2.94
C SER A 112 -12.71 10.32 3.46
N GLY A 113 -12.86 10.52 4.77
CA GLY A 113 -13.70 11.55 5.35
C GLY A 113 -13.28 12.97 4.94
N LEU A 114 -11.97 13.19 4.75
CA LEU A 114 -11.42 14.47 4.29
C LEU A 114 -11.88 14.87 2.89
N MET A 115 -12.32 13.92 2.06
CA MET A 115 -12.87 14.24 0.74
C MET A 115 -14.18 15.06 0.83
N ARG A 116 -14.86 15.08 1.97
CA ARG A 116 -16.02 15.94 2.22
C ARG A 116 -15.67 17.35 2.68
N THR A 117 -14.41 17.56 3.07
CA THR A 117 -13.88 18.83 3.58
C THR A 117 -12.55 19.18 2.90
N PRO A 118 -12.56 19.46 1.56
CA PRO A 118 -11.34 19.68 0.78
C PRO A 118 -10.47 20.82 1.30
N GLU A 119 -11.06 21.86 1.87
CA GLU A 119 -10.37 23.01 2.48
C GLU A 119 -9.55 22.58 3.71
N LEU A 120 -10.10 21.66 4.52
CA LEU A 120 -9.38 21.11 5.67
C LEU A 120 -8.23 20.21 5.20
N ALA A 121 -8.48 19.37 4.18
CA ALA A 121 -7.44 18.53 3.57
C ALA A 121 -6.28 19.37 3.04
N GLN A 122 -6.56 20.50 2.37
CA GLN A 122 -5.56 21.45 1.90
C GLN A 122 -4.73 22.01 3.06
N LYS A 123 -5.36 22.50 4.13
CA LYS A 123 -4.67 23.01 5.32
C LYS A 123 -3.78 21.95 5.98
N ILE A 124 -4.20 20.70 5.99
CA ILE A 124 -3.40 19.58 6.52
C ILE A 124 -2.14 19.41 5.68
N VAL A 125 -2.25 19.36 4.36
CA VAL A 125 -1.08 19.21 3.48
C VAL A 125 -0.13 20.38 3.64
N GLU A 126 -0.64 21.64 3.63
CA GLU A 126 0.17 22.84 3.85
C GLU A 126 0.93 22.81 5.18
N ALA A 127 0.26 22.38 6.27
CA ALA A 127 0.87 22.30 7.58
C ALA A 127 1.98 21.22 7.63
N VAL A 128 1.72 20.06 7.00
CA VAL A 128 2.69 18.96 6.95
C VAL A 128 3.87 19.31 6.07
N VAL A 129 3.66 19.87 4.87
CA VAL A 129 4.73 20.32 3.96
C VAL A 129 5.67 21.33 4.64
N LYS A 130 5.13 22.26 5.41
CA LYS A 130 5.93 23.23 6.20
C LYS A 130 6.69 22.58 7.36
N ALA A 131 6.26 21.44 7.83
CA ALA A 131 6.79 20.80 9.04
C ALA A 131 7.95 19.84 8.78
N VAL A 132 8.14 19.35 7.55
CA VAL A 132 9.11 18.32 7.20
C VAL A 132 9.99 18.73 6.02
N ASN A 133 11.18 18.12 5.90
CA ASN A 133 12.15 18.41 4.84
C ASN A 133 12.18 17.34 3.74
N VAL A 134 11.27 16.37 3.79
CA VAL A 134 11.12 15.32 2.76
C VAL A 134 9.88 15.57 1.92
N PRO A 135 9.77 15.00 0.71
CA PRO A 135 8.57 15.12 -0.09
C PRO A 135 7.34 14.62 0.65
N VAL A 136 6.23 15.34 0.52
CA VAL A 136 4.92 14.95 1.06
C VAL A 136 4.03 14.50 -0.09
N THR A 137 3.42 13.32 0.03
CA THR A 137 2.52 12.75 -0.96
C THR A 137 1.14 12.52 -0.37
N VAL A 138 0.13 12.40 -1.23
CA VAL A 138 -1.25 12.18 -0.80
C VAL A 138 -1.83 10.97 -1.51
N LYS A 139 -2.48 10.06 -0.76
CA LYS A 139 -3.25 8.97 -1.33
C LYS A 139 -4.74 9.16 -1.06
N CYS A 140 -5.53 9.32 -2.13
CA CYS A 140 -6.96 9.59 -2.05
C CYS A 140 -7.83 8.65 -2.89
N ARG A 141 -9.13 8.91 -2.89
CA ARG A 141 -10.16 8.29 -3.75
C ARG A 141 -10.78 9.34 -4.67
N LEU A 142 -11.86 8.98 -5.39
CA LEU A 142 -12.56 9.89 -6.31
C LEU A 142 -13.59 10.79 -5.62
N GLY A 143 -13.93 10.49 -4.37
CA GLY A 143 -14.96 11.19 -3.61
C GLY A 143 -15.56 10.31 -2.52
N TRP A 144 -16.53 10.83 -1.79
CA TRP A 144 -17.24 10.09 -0.75
C TRP A 144 -18.17 9.03 -1.32
N ASP A 145 -19.02 9.41 -2.26
CA ASP A 145 -19.97 8.55 -2.96
C ASP A 145 -20.17 9.02 -4.42
N LYS A 146 -21.06 8.34 -5.15
CA LYS A 146 -21.34 8.67 -6.56
C LYS A 146 -21.92 10.05 -6.77
N GLY A 147 -22.63 10.59 -5.79
CA GLY A 147 -23.24 11.93 -5.84
C GLY A 147 -22.27 13.06 -5.48
N SER A 148 -21.10 12.72 -4.94
CA SER A 148 -20.11 13.69 -4.43
C SER A 148 -18.68 13.36 -4.93
N ILE A 149 -18.56 13.04 -6.22
CA ILE A 149 -17.27 12.86 -6.86
C ILE A 149 -16.61 14.23 -7.04
N ASN A 150 -15.47 14.44 -6.36
CA ASN A 150 -14.71 15.70 -6.38
C ASN A 150 -13.20 15.48 -6.59
N GLY A 151 -12.81 14.31 -7.08
CA GLY A 151 -11.39 13.93 -7.20
C GLY A 151 -10.53 14.90 -7.99
N LEU A 152 -11.08 15.55 -9.04
CA LEU A 152 -10.36 16.57 -9.81
C LEU A 152 -10.02 17.80 -8.96
N GLU A 153 -11.03 18.43 -8.35
CA GLU A 153 -10.83 19.58 -7.51
C GLU A 153 -9.96 19.24 -6.31
N PHE A 154 -10.24 18.11 -5.66
CA PHE A 154 -9.50 17.65 -4.50
C PHE A 154 -8.00 17.49 -4.78
N THR A 155 -7.64 16.78 -5.84
CA THR A 155 -6.21 16.57 -6.17
C THR A 155 -5.50 17.84 -6.60
N LYS A 156 -6.20 18.77 -7.27
CA LYS A 156 -5.64 20.09 -7.57
C LYS A 156 -5.34 20.89 -6.31
N ARG A 157 -6.22 20.89 -5.32
CA ARG A 157 -5.97 21.50 -4.01
C ARG A 157 -4.77 20.88 -3.29
N MET A 158 -4.54 19.57 -3.43
CA MET A 158 -3.37 18.89 -2.83
C MET A 158 -2.07 19.35 -3.50
N GLU A 159 -2.06 19.48 -4.83
CA GLU A 159 -0.94 20.07 -5.56
C GLU A 159 -0.67 21.50 -5.13
N ASP A 160 -1.70 22.34 -5.08
CA ASP A 160 -1.60 23.76 -4.67
C ASP A 160 -1.12 23.91 -3.21
N ALA A 161 -1.40 22.92 -2.36
CA ALA A 161 -0.91 22.85 -0.98
C ALA A 161 0.55 22.38 -0.85
N GLY A 162 1.20 22.00 -1.97
CA GLY A 162 2.59 21.56 -2.01
C GLY A 162 2.83 20.05 -1.95
N ALA A 163 1.81 19.24 -2.21
CA ALA A 163 2.02 17.80 -2.39
C ALA A 163 2.96 17.54 -3.57
N ALA A 164 3.95 16.66 -3.39
CA ALA A 164 4.94 16.32 -4.41
C ALA A 164 4.46 15.19 -5.36
N MET A 165 3.39 14.48 -5.01
CA MET A 165 2.80 13.40 -5.80
C MET A 165 1.40 13.08 -5.24
N VAL A 166 0.48 12.64 -6.10
CA VAL A 166 -0.80 12.09 -5.67
C VAL A 166 -0.99 10.67 -6.18
N THR A 167 -1.54 9.80 -5.32
CA THR A 167 -2.02 8.47 -5.69
C THR A 167 -3.54 8.46 -5.67
N VAL A 168 -4.17 8.10 -6.78
CA VAL A 168 -5.63 8.10 -6.91
C VAL A 168 -6.16 6.68 -7.04
N HIS A 169 -6.95 6.22 -6.07
CA HIS A 169 -7.74 5.01 -6.22
C HIS A 169 -9.03 5.35 -7.00
N GLY A 170 -9.21 4.72 -8.16
CA GLY A 170 -10.31 4.96 -9.09
C GLY A 170 -11.71 4.55 -8.57
N ARG A 171 -11.97 4.65 -7.28
CA ARG A 171 -13.26 4.38 -6.62
C ARG A 171 -13.61 5.44 -5.60
N THR A 172 -14.90 5.62 -5.33
CA THR A 172 -15.36 6.42 -4.20
C THR A 172 -15.24 5.63 -2.88
N ARG A 173 -15.39 6.32 -1.74
CA ARG A 173 -15.40 5.68 -0.42
C ARG A 173 -16.52 4.64 -0.31
N SER A 174 -17.74 4.96 -0.75
CA SER A 174 -18.90 4.08 -0.62
C SER A 174 -18.81 2.82 -1.47
N GLN A 175 -18.04 2.83 -2.57
CA GLN A 175 -17.79 1.65 -3.37
C GLN A 175 -16.91 0.61 -2.66
N LEU A 176 -16.11 0.99 -1.66
CA LEU A 176 -15.09 0.13 -1.05
C LEU A 176 -14.21 -0.52 -2.12
N TYR A 177 -14.55 -1.75 -2.53
CA TYR A 177 -13.88 -2.52 -3.59
C TYR A 177 -14.85 -3.03 -4.65
N SER A 178 -16.15 -2.65 -4.59
CA SER A 178 -17.17 -3.07 -5.55
C SER A 178 -17.08 -2.31 -6.87
N GLY A 179 -17.66 -2.88 -7.92
CA GLY A 179 -17.62 -2.31 -9.26
C GLY A 179 -16.22 -2.30 -9.86
N VAL A 180 -15.97 -1.37 -10.78
CA VAL A 180 -14.71 -1.20 -11.52
C VAL A 180 -14.08 0.13 -11.13
N ALA A 181 -12.74 0.18 -11.08
CA ALA A 181 -12.01 1.43 -10.90
C ALA A 181 -12.16 2.31 -12.14
N ASP A 182 -12.52 3.56 -11.93
CA ASP A 182 -12.69 4.55 -12.99
C ASP A 182 -11.31 5.12 -13.39
N TRP A 183 -10.72 4.52 -14.43
CA TRP A 183 -9.46 4.98 -15.00
C TRP A 183 -9.61 6.26 -15.81
N ASP A 184 -10.81 6.60 -16.31
CA ASP A 184 -11.07 7.86 -17.00
C ASP A 184 -10.92 9.05 -16.06
N MET A 185 -11.39 8.92 -14.82
CA MET A 185 -11.17 9.94 -13.81
C MET A 185 -9.70 10.08 -13.46
N ILE A 186 -8.94 8.99 -13.37
CA ILE A 186 -7.48 9.06 -13.13
C ILE A 186 -6.80 9.77 -14.31
N ARG A 187 -7.18 9.47 -15.54
CA ARG A 187 -6.69 10.16 -16.75
C ARG A 187 -6.93 11.67 -16.69
N LYS A 188 -8.14 12.08 -16.28
CA LYS A 188 -8.49 13.51 -16.14
C LYS A 188 -7.65 14.18 -15.04
N VAL A 189 -7.44 13.50 -13.90
CA VAL A 189 -6.54 13.99 -12.85
C VAL A 189 -5.12 14.16 -13.40
N LYS A 190 -4.60 13.16 -14.12
CA LYS A 190 -3.24 13.26 -14.72
C LYS A 190 -3.13 14.40 -15.71
N ALA A 191 -4.14 14.65 -16.52
CA ALA A 191 -4.14 15.74 -17.49
C ALA A 191 -4.17 17.14 -16.84
N GLN A 192 -4.66 17.24 -15.60
CA GLN A 192 -4.81 18.50 -14.88
C GLN A 192 -3.58 18.87 -14.05
N LEU A 193 -2.84 17.86 -13.52
CA LEU A 193 -1.76 18.07 -12.57
C LEU A 193 -0.39 18.11 -13.23
N SER A 194 0.49 18.93 -12.70
CA SER A 194 1.91 19.00 -13.07
C SER A 194 2.77 18.02 -12.26
N ILE A 195 2.36 17.69 -11.05
CA ILE A 195 3.03 16.70 -10.21
C ILE A 195 2.71 15.26 -10.67
N PRO A 196 3.53 14.27 -10.31
CA PRO A 196 3.27 12.87 -10.63
C PRO A 196 1.94 12.37 -10.08
N VAL A 197 1.26 11.58 -10.92
CA VAL A 197 0.01 10.88 -10.58
C VAL A 197 0.21 9.38 -10.65
N ILE A 198 -0.10 8.67 -9.57
CA ILE A 198 -0.02 7.23 -9.49
C ILE A 198 -1.42 6.63 -9.60
N ALA A 199 -1.62 5.77 -10.59
CA ALA A 199 -2.90 5.08 -10.78
C ALA A 199 -3.03 3.87 -9.85
N ASN A 200 -4.16 3.77 -9.15
CA ASN A 200 -4.48 2.66 -8.27
C ASN A 200 -5.90 2.15 -8.50
N GLY A 201 -6.06 0.83 -8.47
CA GLY A 201 -7.32 0.12 -8.62
C GLY A 201 -7.37 -0.78 -9.85
N ASP A 202 -7.74 -2.03 -9.63
CA ASP A 202 -7.93 -3.09 -10.62
C ASP A 202 -6.71 -3.42 -11.50
N ILE A 203 -5.52 -3.15 -10.99
CA ILE A 203 -4.27 -3.59 -11.59
C ILE A 203 -4.02 -5.02 -11.11
N THR A 204 -4.53 -5.99 -11.89
CA THR A 204 -4.59 -7.40 -11.50
C THR A 204 -3.42 -8.25 -12.00
N GLY A 205 -2.54 -7.67 -12.81
CA GLY A 205 -1.39 -8.33 -13.41
C GLY A 205 -0.83 -7.53 -14.59
N PRO A 206 0.11 -8.11 -15.36
CA PRO A 206 0.81 -7.41 -16.45
C PRO A 206 -0.08 -6.76 -17.47
N GLU A 207 -1.08 -7.48 -18.00
CA GLU A 207 -1.99 -6.92 -19.00
C GLU A 207 -2.81 -5.73 -18.47
N ALA A 208 -3.34 -5.84 -17.24
CA ALA A 208 -4.09 -4.76 -16.62
C ALA A 208 -3.19 -3.55 -16.36
N ALA A 209 -1.94 -3.78 -15.98
CA ALA A 209 -0.94 -2.74 -15.78
C ALA A 209 -0.66 -1.97 -17.08
N LEU A 210 -0.38 -2.68 -18.18
CA LEU A 210 -0.15 -2.06 -19.50
C LEU A 210 -1.36 -1.26 -19.97
N ARG A 211 -2.57 -1.82 -19.83
CA ARG A 211 -3.80 -1.10 -20.20
C ARG A 211 -4.01 0.14 -19.34
N CYS A 212 -3.81 0.02 -18.01
CA CYS A 212 -3.97 1.14 -17.08
C CYS A 212 -2.97 2.26 -17.38
N ALA A 213 -1.69 1.95 -17.55
CA ALA A 213 -0.65 2.91 -17.88
C ALA A 213 -0.96 3.64 -19.21
N LYS A 214 -1.27 2.87 -20.27
CA LYS A 214 -1.60 3.43 -21.60
C LYS A 214 -2.85 4.31 -21.55
N TRP A 215 -3.89 3.88 -20.84
CA TRP A 215 -5.17 4.58 -20.79
C TRP A 215 -5.11 5.85 -19.96
N THR A 216 -4.48 5.78 -18.78
CA THR A 216 -4.45 6.90 -17.83
C THR A 216 -3.35 7.91 -18.12
N GLY A 217 -2.25 7.48 -18.74
CA GLY A 217 -1.01 8.26 -18.86
C GLY A 217 -0.35 8.54 -17.49
N ALA A 218 -0.71 7.80 -16.44
CA ALA A 218 -0.16 7.97 -15.10
C ALA A 218 1.36 7.73 -15.08
N ASP A 219 2.06 8.42 -14.20
CA ASP A 219 3.53 8.35 -14.07
C ASP A 219 4.02 7.07 -13.39
N GLY A 220 3.13 6.39 -12.68
CA GLY A 220 3.39 5.11 -12.03
C GLY A 220 2.09 4.37 -11.67
N LEU A 221 2.26 3.15 -11.21
CA LEU A 221 1.16 2.24 -10.89
C LEU A 221 1.26 1.77 -9.43
N MET A 222 0.14 1.75 -8.70
CA MET A 222 0.09 1.21 -7.35
C MET A 222 -0.74 -0.07 -7.31
N ILE A 223 -0.09 -1.17 -6.94
CA ILE A 223 -0.67 -2.52 -6.87
C ILE A 223 -1.14 -2.78 -5.44
N GLY A 224 -2.39 -3.23 -5.30
CA GLY A 224 -2.98 -3.62 -4.01
C GLY A 224 -3.24 -5.13 -3.94
N ARG A 225 -4.50 -5.52 -3.91
CA ARG A 225 -4.97 -6.89 -3.64
C ARG A 225 -4.41 -8.00 -4.53
N SER A 226 -3.92 -7.68 -5.71
CA SER A 226 -3.33 -8.67 -6.63
C SER A 226 -2.00 -9.23 -6.14
N CYS A 227 -1.27 -8.54 -5.25
CA CYS A 227 -0.06 -9.07 -4.64
C CYS A 227 -0.31 -10.05 -3.48
N PHE A 228 -1.57 -10.27 -3.04
CA PHE A 228 -1.89 -11.17 -1.93
C PHE A 228 -1.55 -12.63 -2.29
N GLY A 229 -0.49 -13.17 -1.67
CA GLY A 229 0.06 -14.50 -1.96
C GLY A 229 0.68 -14.60 -3.36
N ASP A 230 0.90 -13.46 -3.99
CA ASP A 230 1.53 -13.33 -5.31
C ASP A 230 2.40 -12.07 -5.43
N PRO A 231 3.44 -11.93 -4.59
CA PRO A 231 4.32 -10.76 -4.67
C PRO A 231 5.14 -10.72 -5.97
N TRP A 232 5.19 -11.80 -6.75
CA TRP A 232 5.84 -11.85 -8.07
C TRP A 232 5.14 -10.97 -9.12
N VAL A 233 3.91 -10.53 -8.87
CA VAL A 233 3.21 -9.59 -9.75
C VAL A 233 4.03 -8.33 -10.04
N PHE A 234 4.88 -7.89 -9.11
CA PHE A 234 5.74 -6.71 -9.32
C PHE A 234 6.81 -6.96 -10.40
N GLN A 235 7.55 -8.06 -10.33
CA GLN A 235 8.55 -8.38 -11.36
C GLN A 235 7.89 -8.68 -12.72
N GLN A 236 6.71 -9.32 -12.72
CA GLN A 236 5.94 -9.58 -13.94
C GLN A 236 5.47 -8.28 -14.60
N VAL A 237 4.91 -7.36 -13.82
CA VAL A 237 4.50 -6.04 -14.32
C VAL A 237 5.70 -5.22 -14.78
N LYS A 238 6.81 -5.25 -14.04
CA LYS A 238 8.06 -4.57 -14.44
C LYS A 238 8.56 -5.06 -15.78
N ALA A 239 8.65 -6.37 -15.99
CA ALA A 239 9.07 -6.96 -17.26
C ALA A 239 8.13 -6.58 -18.40
N ALA A 240 6.81 -6.68 -18.19
CA ALA A 240 5.82 -6.29 -19.19
C ALA A 240 5.94 -4.80 -19.59
N MET A 241 6.13 -3.91 -18.62
CA MET A 241 6.30 -2.47 -18.87
C MET A 241 7.62 -2.15 -19.60
N ALA A 242 8.65 -2.97 -19.41
CA ALA A 242 9.92 -2.88 -20.14
C ALA A 242 9.87 -3.53 -21.54
N GLY A 243 8.79 -4.23 -21.90
CA GLY A 243 8.69 -5.01 -23.13
C GLY A 243 9.55 -6.28 -23.14
N GLU A 244 9.92 -6.76 -21.95
CA GLU A 244 10.71 -7.97 -21.72
C GLU A 244 9.80 -9.21 -21.60
N GLU A 245 10.40 -10.40 -21.66
CA GLU A 245 9.68 -11.64 -21.40
C GLU A 245 9.14 -11.67 -19.97
N ILE A 246 7.84 -11.92 -19.83
CA ILE A 246 7.17 -11.91 -18.53
C ILE A 246 7.53 -13.20 -17.78
N PRO A 247 8.17 -13.11 -16.60
CA PRO A 247 8.50 -14.28 -15.81
C PRO A 247 7.25 -15.07 -15.42
N GLN A 248 7.33 -16.38 -15.53
CA GLN A 248 6.26 -17.24 -15.03
C GLN A 248 6.16 -17.17 -13.50
N ARG A 249 4.95 -17.35 -13.01
CA ARG A 249 4.75 -17.50 -11.57
C ARG A 249 5.50 -18.75 -11.07
N PRO A 250 6.27 -18.67 -9.98
CA PRO A 250 7.04 -19.81 -9.48
C PRO A 250 6.17 -21.02 -9.13
N VAL A 251 6.77 -22.20 -9.19
CA VAL A 251 6.14 -23.44 -8.75
C VAL A 251 5.76 -23.37 -7.26
N LEU A 252 4.81 -24.20 -6.82
CA LEU A 252 4.27 -24.11 -5.47
C LEU A 252 5.33 -24.19 -4.38
N LYS A 253 6.31 -25.08 -4.53
CA LYS A 253 7.42 -25.24 -3.57
C LYS A 253 8.17 -23.94 -3.33
N ASP A 254 8.48 -23.18 -4.37
CA ASP A 254 9.22 -21.91 -4.25
C ASP A 254 8.33 -20.82 -3.65
N ARG A 255 7.03 -20.82 -3.98
CA ARG A 255 6.06 -19.92 -3.37
C ARG A 255 5.94 -20.13 -1.86
N ILE A 256 5.93 -21.40 -1.43
CA ILE A 256 5.88 -21.75 0.00
C ILE A 256 7.19 -21.37 0.71
N ALA A 257 8.34 -21.51 0.05
CA ALA A 257 9.62 -21.07 0.62
C ALA A 257 9.62 -19.56 0.89
N VAL A 258 9.13 -18.74 -0.05
CA VAL A 258 9.00 -17.28 0.14
C VAL A 258 7.97 -16.94 1.23
N ALA A 259 6.87 -17.70 1.34
CA ALA A 259 5.91 -17.51 2.42
C ALA A 259 6.55 -17.76 3.80
N VAL A 260 7.32 -18.84 3.94
CA VAL A 260 8.03 -19.15 5.19
C VAL A 260 9.03 -18.06 5.53
N GLU A 261 9.80 -17.58 4.56
CA GLU A 261 10.73 -16.47 4.77
C GLU A 261 10.01 -15.19 5.24
N GLN A 262 8.87 -14.86 4.64
CA GLN A 262 8.05 -13.74 5.09
C GLN A 262 7.65 -13.89 6.57
N PHE A 263 7.25 -15.09 6.99
CA PHE A 263 6.82 -15.33 8.36
C PHE A 263 7.99 -15.30 9.34
N GLN A 264 9.19 -15.73 8.95
CA GLN A 264 10.41 -15.57 9.72
C GLN A 264 10.78 -14.08 9.92
N LEU A 265 10.63 -13.27 8.88
CA LEU A 265 10.82 -11.82 8.98
C LEU A 265 9.78 -11.20 9.93
N ALA A 266 8.52 -11.62 9.86
CA ALA A 266 7.47 -11.16 10.76
C ALA A 266 7.76 -11.57 12.22
N GLU A 267 8.26 -12.78 12.46
CA GLU A 267 8.69 -13.22 13.79
C GLU A 267 9.81 -12.35 14.36
N GLN A 268 10.79 -12.00 13.54
CA GLN A 268 11.89 -11.10 13.93
C GLN A 268 11.41 -9.69 14.28
N ASP A 269 10.34 -9.22 13.61
CA ASP A 269 9.80 -7.86 13.79
C ASP A 269 8.93 -7.73 15.05
N HIS A 270 8.02 -8.66 15.29
CA HIS A 270 7.02 -8.52 16.35
C HIS A 270 6.75 -9.80 17.16
N GLY A 271 7.60 -10.83 16.99
CA GLY A 271 7.59 -12.07 17.78
C GLY A 271 6.63 -13.12 17.23
N GLU A 272 6.86 -14.37 17.63
CA GLU A 272 6.21 -15.57 17.12
C GLU A 272 4.67 -15.50 17.14
N HIS A 273 4.10 -15.08 18.27
CA HIS A 273 2.64 -15.07 18.43
C HIS A 273 1.95 -14.20 17.37
N VAL A 274 2.41 -12.97 17.16
CA VAL A 274 1.82 -12.04 16.18
C VAL A 274 2.10 -12.52 14.76
N ALA A 275 3.34 -12.97 14.48
CA ALA A 275 3.71 -13.52 13.19
C ALA A 275 2.81 -14.70 12.77
N CYS A 276 2.50 -15.62 13.69
CA CYS A 276 1.60 -16.74 13.42
C CYS A 276 0.17 -16.29 13.13
N LEU A 277 -0.35 -15.28 13.85
CA LEU A 277 -1.69 -14.74 13.57
C LEU A 277 -1.79 -14.11 12.17
N GLU A 278 -0.76 -13.39 11.75
CA GLU A 278 -0.68 -12.77 10.42
C GLU A 278 -0.44 -13.83 9.32
N ALA A 279 0.40 -14.82 9.61
CA ALA A 279 0.67 -15.94 8.72
C ALA A 279 -0.59 -16.68 8.29
N ARG A 280 -1.58 -16.85 9.16
CA ARG A 280 -2.85 -17.54 8.83
C ARG A 280 -3.51 -16.97 7.58
N LYS A 281 -3.52 -15.65 7.44
CA LYS A 281 -4.11 -14.95 6.30
C LYS A 281 -3.20 -15.01 5.07
N HIS A 282 -1.93 -14.68 5.23
CA HIS A 282 -0.97 -14.66 4.12
C HIS A 282 -0.73 -16.04 3.54
N PHE A 283 -0.55 -17.05 4.38
CA PHE A 283 -0.31 -18.42 3.92
C PHE A 283 -1.47 -18.97 3.10
N ALA A 284 -2.72 -18.70 3.55
CA ALA A 284 -3.91 -19.08 2.78
C ALA A 284 -3.94 -18.39 1.39
N TRP A 285 -3.43 -17.16 1.27
CA TRP A 285 -3.32 -16.47 -0.01
C TRP A 285 -2.26 -17.09 -0.92
N TYR A 286 -1.11 -17.54 -0.40
CA TYR A 286 -0.09 -18.25 -1.20
C TYR A 286 -0.64 -19.55 -1.81
N LEU A 287 -1.67 -20.15 -1.20
CA LEU A 287 -2.38 -21.34 -1.73
C LEU A 287 -3.54 -21.01 -2.66
N ARG A 288 -3.73 -19.74 -3.05
CA ARG A 288 -4.79 -19.36 -3.99
C ARG A 288 -4.55 -20.01 -5.35
N GLY A 289 -5.60 -20.71 -5.88
CA GLY A 289 -5.53 -21.42 -7.16
C GLY A 289 -4.86 -22.79 -7.09
N VAL A 290 -4.43 -23.26 -5.91
CA VAL A 290 -3.86 -24.59 -5.72
C VAL A 290 -4.97 -25.60 -5.49
N SER A 291 -5.05 -26.62 -6.33
CA SER A 291 -6.00 -27.73 -6.20
C SER A 291 -5.78 -28.49 -4.89
N HIS A 292 -6.84 -29.03 -4.32
CA HIS A 292 -6.81 -29.85 -3.08
C HIS A 292 -6.22 -29.14 -1.84
N SER A 293 -6.07 -27.81 -1.87
CA SER A 293 -5.50 -27.03 -0.76
C SER A 293 -6.46 -26.83 0.44
N GLY A 294 -7.71 -27.30 0.38
CA GLY A 294 -8.72 -27.07 1.42
C GLY A 294 -8.31 -27.60 2.79
N PHE A 295 -7.75 -28.82 2.85
CA PHE A 295 -7.25 -29.43 4.07
C PHE A 295 -6.14 -28.56 4.74
N TYR A 296 -5.18 -28.08 3.96
CA TYR A 296 -4.11 -27.23 4.47
C TYR A 296 -4.58 -25.85 4.90
N LYS A 297 -5.57 -25.26 4.22
CA LYS A 297 -6.18 -23.99 4.65
C LYS A 297 -6.85 -24.11 6.03
N GLN A 298 -7.43 -25.28 6.34
CA GLN A 298 -7.95 -25.55 7.67
C GLN A 298 -6.85 -25.61 8.72
N GLN A 299 -5.73 -26.32 8.46
CA GLN A 299 -4.58 -26.34 9.37
C GLN A 299 -3.97 -24.94 9.55
N ILE A 300 -3.83 -24.16 8.47
CA ILE A 300 -3.32 -22.79 8.50
C ILE A 300 -4.16 -21.90 9.43
N SER A 301 -5.46 -22.11 9.54
CA SER A 301 -6.33 -21.30 10.41
C SER A 301 -6.02 -21.45 11.91
N SER A 302 -5.32 -22.51 12.31
CA SER A 302 -4.98 -22.86 13.70
C SER A 302 -3.49 -22.75 14.03
N LEU A 303 -2.65 -22.20 13.14
CA LEU A 303 -1.21 -22.00 13.40
C LEU A 303 -0.99 -21.15 14.67
N THR A 304 -0.12 -21.62 15.55
CA THR A 304 0.20 -20.94 16.82
C THR A 304 1.69 -20.76 17.06
N THR A 305 2.52 -21.57 16.41
CA THR A 305 3.97 -21.54 16.52
C THR A 305 4.65 -21.55 15.15
N MET A 306 5.91 -21.13 15.08
CA MET A 306 6.71 -21.24 13.85
C MET A 306 6.96 -22.70 13.47
N GLU A 307 7.02 -23.62 14.44
CA GLU A 307 7.10 -25.07 14.22
C GLU A 307 5.88 -25.57 13.42
N ASP A 308 4.67 -25.09 13.76
CA ASP A 308 3.46 -25.40 12.99
C ASP A 308 3.58 -24.94 11.54
N ILE A 309 4.11 -23.71 11.34
CA ILE A 309 4.33 -23.14 10.00
C ILE A 309 5.27 -24.03 9.20
N TYR A 310 6.42 -24.41 9.77
CA TYR A 310 7.41 -25.26 9.09
C TYR A 310 6.84 -26.64 8.76
N ARG A 311 6.11 -27.26 9.68
CA ARG A 311 5.45 -28.55 9.46
C ARG A 311 4.45 -28.47 8.31
N VAL A 312 3.53 -27.51 8.35
CA VAL A 312 2.51 -27.35 7.30
C VAL A 312 3.14 -26.98 5.95
N ALA A 313 4.15 -26.14 5.92
CA ALA A 313 4.90 -25.80 4.70
C ALA A 313 5.56 -27.03 4.07
N LYS A 314 6.17 -27.89 4.88
CA LYS A 314 6.79 -29.15 4.43
C LYS A 314 5.76 -30.11 3.87
N GLU A 315 4.64 -30.28 4.52
CA GLU A 315 3.53 -31.15 4.08
C GLU A 315 2.94 -30.63 2.74
N ILE A 316 2.65 -29.33 2.62
CA ILE A 316 2.17 -28.71 1.38
C ILE A 316 3.17 -28.95 0.24
N SER A 317 4.46 -28.73 0.48
CA SER A 317 5.50 -28.90 -0.55
C SER A 317 5.71 -30.36 -1.00
N ARG A 318 5.32 -31.33 -0.15
CA ARG A 318 5.36 -32.74 -0.46
C ARG A 318 4.12 -33.20 -1.21
N ASP A 319 2.93 -32.75 -0.80
CA ASP A 319 1.64 -33.37 -1.17
C ASP A 319 0.91 -32.58 -2.27
N LEU A 320 1.22 -31.31 -2.47
CA LEU A 320 0.60 -30.47 -3.50
C LEU A 320 1.63 -30.04 -4.56
N GLN A 321 1.16 -29.99 -5.82
CA GLN A 321 1.97 -29.57 -6.97
C GLN A 321 1.43 -28.27 -7.58
#